data_be7b4997b98322b98e03b1adf317f466
#
_entry.id   be7b4997b98322b98e03b1adf317f466
#
_cell.length_a   1.000
_cell.length_b   1.000
_cell.length_c   1.000
_cell.angle_alpha   90.00
_cell.angle_beta   90.00
_cell.angle_gamma   90.00
#
_symmetry.space_group_name_H-M   'P 1'
#
loop_
_entity.id
_entity.type
_entity.pdbx_description
1 polymer ?
#
loop_
_entity_poly.entity_id
_entity_poly.type
_entity_poly.pdbx_seq_one_letter_code
_entity_poly.pdbx_strand_id
1 'polypeptide(L)'
;MTNRNDLKGAIMARTRITPLRLDGENAEQKREEIRRVFHETFSLYESLFDHLQDSAAWVEKAIPLRHPLIFYFGHTATFYVNKLQFAGLIEVRLDPHLESVFAVGVDEMSWDDLDETHYDWPTPEAVRLYRQEVRKMVDRLISELPLTLPITWDSPWWIILMGIEHENIHLETSSVLMRQLPLSRVSPVVAFAPWDQAGTAPQNALLPVPGGLVKLGKAKDDRQYGWDNEYGNHQHELQPFTAAKFLVSNQEFLAFVEDGGYHNPDWWDEEGDGWRRFSRAEHPPFWVPDVEGWRLRLIAAERPMPWNWPVEVNALEAAAFCRWKSTQTGENLRLPSEDEWRHLRNLSALSDSDGWEDKVPANIGLSAGCSPCPVDAFPQGDFYDLMGNVWEWTSTPIYPFPGFEVHPVYDDFTVPTFDQQHNLMKGGSFISLGNEMQQEARYAFRRHFF
;
A
#
# COMPACT_ATOMS: atom_id res chain seq x y z
N MET A 1 -4.23 30.48 -5.49
CA MET A 1 -5.49 30.04 -4.81
C MET A 1 -6.27 29.23 -5.82
N THR A 2 -6.01 27.95 -5.90
CA THR A 2 -6.76 27.00 -6.74
C THR A 2 -8.14 26.86 -6.12
N ASN A 3 -9.17 27.05 -6.94
CA ASN A 3 -10.56 27.08 -6.50
C ASN A 3 -10.96 25.70 -5.92
N ARG A 4 -11.53 25.64 -4.70
CA ARG A 4 -11.98 24.41 -4.03
C ARG A 4 -12.96 23.56 -4.87
N ASN A 5 -13.63 24.20 -5.85
CA ASN A 5 -14.52 23.50 -6.78
C ASN A 5 -13.74 22.80 -7.90
N ASP A 6 -12.55 23.27 -8.27
CA ASP A 6 -11.68 22.63 -9.26
C ASP A 6 -11.04 21.35 -8.70
N LEU A 7 -10.74 21.33 -7.40
CA LEU A 7 -10.26 20.12 -6.71
C LEU A 7 -11.36 19.04 -6.62
N LYS A 8 -12.62 19.41 -6.34
CA LYS A 8 -13.74 18.46 -6.40
C LYS A 8 -13.95 17.91 -7.81
N GLY A 9 -13.83 18.75 -8.84
CA GLY A 9 -13.87 18.34 -10.24
C GLY A 9 -12.72 17.43 -10.63
N ALA A 10 -11.49 17.72 -10.18
CA ALA A 10 -10.30 16.92 -10.45
C ALA A 10 -10.31 15.56 -9.71
N ILE A 11 -10.88 15.48 -8.51
CA ILE A 11 -11.01 14.23 -7.75
C ILE A 11 -12.17 13.37 -8.30
N MET A 12 -13.26 13.98 -8.75
CA MET A 12 -14.34 13.25 -9.46
C MET A 12 -13.99 12.90 -10.91
N ALA A 13 -13.08 13.63 -11.56
CA ALA A 13 -12.52 13.30 -12.87
C ALA A 13 -11.46 12.17 -12.80
N ARG A 14 -11.14 11.67 -11.62
CA ARG A 14 -10.29 10.48 -11.39
C ARG A 14 -10.96 9.16 -11.73
N THR A 15 -11.87 9.14 -12.65
CA THR A 15 -12.50 7.93 -13.17
C THR A 15 -11.57 7.02 -13.98
N ARG A 16 -10.25 7.27 -14.00
CA ARG A 16 -9.27 6.36 -14.57
C ARG A 16 -8.21 5.98 -13.53
N ILE A 17 -8.61 5.11 -12.63
CA ILE A 17 -7.75 4.35 -11.74
C ILE A 17 -7.15 3.16 -12.51
N THR A 18 -6.80 3.33 -13.76
CA THR A 18 -6.24 2.26 -14.58
C THR A 18 -4.73 2.35 -14.54
N PRO A 19 -4.01 1.26 -14.23
CA PRO A 19 -2.55 1.24 -14.33
C PRO A 19 -2.08 1.69 -15.71
N LEU A 20 -0.97 2.44 -15.76
CA LEU A 20 -0.37 2.86 -17.02
C LEU A 20 0.08 1.67 -17.83
N ARG A 21 -0.30 1.63 -19.11
CA ARG A 21 0.22 0.64 -20.05
C ARG A 21 1.53 1.12 -20.66
N LEU A 22 2.46 0.20 -20.85
CA LEU A 22 3.77 0.45 -21.45
C LEU A 22 3.71 0.51 -22.99
N ASP A 23 2.64 0.00 -23.58
CA ASP A 23 2.38 0.01 -25.03
C ASP A 23 1.45 1.16 -25.43
N GLY A 24 1.28 1.31 -26.74
CA GLY A 24 0.39 2.30 -27.35
C GLY A 24 0.72 2.47 -28.83
N GLU A 25 -0.21 3.06 -29.58
CA GLU A 25 -0.05 3.30 -31.01
C GLU A 25 0.63 4.63 -31.33
N ASN A 26 0.58 5.59 -30.37
CA ASN A 26 1.07 6.95 -30.58
C ASN A 26 1.92 7.41 -29.40
N ALA A 27 3.20 7.66 -29.64
CA ALA A 27 4.16 8.07 -28.64
C ALA A 27 3.79 9.42 -27.97
N GLU A 28 3.23 10.38 -28.72
CA GLU A 28 2.88 11.69 -28.16
C GLU A 28 1.65 11.58 -27.25
N GLN A 29 0.65 10.80 -27.63
CA GLN A 29 -0.48 10.52 -26.74
C GLN A 29 -0.04 9.80 -25.46
N LYS A 30 0.90 8.86 -25.56
CA LYS A 30 1.48 8.17 -24.39
C LYS A 30 2.27 9.14 -23.52
N ARG A 31 3.03 10.05 -24.10
CA ARG A 31 3.74 11.12 -23.37
C ARG A 31 2.79 11.96 -22.53
N GLU A 32 1.70 12.44 -23.14
CA GLU A 32 0.70 13.26 -22.44
C GLU A 32 -0.06 12.44 -21.38
N GLU A 33 -0.30 11.16 -21.62
CA GLU A 33 -0.87 10.27 -20.61
C GLU A 33 0.05 10.15 -19.39
N ILE A 34 1.33 9.86 -19.58
CA ILE A 34 2.32 9.77 -18.48
C ILE A 34 2.47 11.11 -17.78
N ARG A 35 2.54 12.21 -18.53
CA ARG A 35 2.62 13.56 -17.97
C ARG A 35 1.44 13.86 -17.05
N ARG A 36 0.23 13.56 -17.50
CA ARG A 36 -0.98 13.75 -16.71
C ARG A 36 -0.93 12.91 -15.43
N VAL A 37 -0.62 11.62 -15.52
CA VAL A 37 -0.54 10.72 -14.37
C VAL A 37 0.53 11.19 -13.39
N PHE A 38 1.72 11.58 -13.86
CA PHE A 38 2.76 12.16 -13.02
C PHE A 38 2.26 13.35 -12.21
N HIS A 39 1.61 14.31 -12.86
CA HIS A 39 1.11 15.52 -12.17
C HIS A 39 -0.04 15.21 -11.21
N GLU A 40 -0.91 14.27 -11.54
CA GLU A 40 -2.03 13.83 -10.70
C GLU A 40 -1.52 13.14 -9.44
N THR A 41 -0.60 12.16 -9.58
CA THR A 41 0.02 11.45 -8.46
C THR A 41 0.78 12.40 -7.55
N PHE A 42 1.63 13.26 -8.11
CA PHE A 42 2.39 14.26 -7.36
C PHE A 42 1.48 15.21 -6.57
N SER A 43 0.39 15.69 -7.18
CA SER A 43 -0.58 16.57 -6.52
C SER A 43 -1.40 15.85 -5.45
N LEU A 44 -1.75 14.58 -5.68
CA LEU A 44 -2.47 13.78 -4.70
C LEU A 44 -1.62 13.57 -3.45
N TYR A 45 -0.38 13.15 -3.64
CA TYR A 45 0.53 12.96 -2.53
C TYR A 45 0.72 14.24 -1.71
N GLU A 46 0.94 15.38 -2.37
CA GLU A 46 1.02 16.67 -1.68
C GLU A 46 -0.24 17.01 -0.89
N SER A 47 -1.41 16.70 -1.44
CA SER A 47 -2.69 17.01 -0.80
C SER A 47 -2.98 16.12 0.44
N LEU A 48 -2.33 14.96 0.57
CA LEU A 48 -2.41 14.15 1.78
C LEU A 48 -1.87 14.90 3.00
N PHE A 49 -0.80 15.68 2.81
CA PHE A 49 -0.16 16.44 3.87
C PHE A 49 -0.94 17.69 4.31
N ASP A 50 -2.03 18.04 3.62
CA ASP A 50 -2.96 19.07 4.09
C ASP A 50 -3.74 18.64 5.35
N HIS A 51 -3.66 17.37 5.73
CA HIS A 51 -4.14 16.89 7.02
C HIS A 51 -3.36 17.45 8.22
N LEU A 52 -2.08 17.78 8.06
CA LEU A 52 -1.21 18.21 9.16
C LEU A 52 -1.54 19.64 9.60
N GLN A 53 -1.91 19.81 10.88
CA GLN A 53 -2.44 21.08 11.37
C GLN A 53 -1.37 22.13 11.65
N ASP A 54 -0.21 21.72 12.14
CA ASP A 54 0.86 22.62 12.60
C ASP A 54 2.26 22.08 12.26
N SER A 55 3.28 22.89 12.47
CA SER A 55 4.67 22.50 12.19
C SER A 55 5.16 21.32 13.03
N ALA A 56 4.61 21.12 14.22
CA ALA A 56 4.99 20.00 15.08
C ALA A 56 4.51 18.66 14.49
N ALA A 57 3.33 18.63 13.86
CA ALA A 57 2.80 17.44 13.20
C ALA A 57 3.73 16.90 12.08
N TRP A 58 4.55 17.75 11.46
CA TRP A 58 5.47 17.36 10.42
C TRP A 58 6.71 16.62 10.93
N VAL A 59 7.15 16.95 12.15
CA VAL A 59 8.41 16.44 12.73
C VAL A 59 8.17 15.49 13.92
N GLU A 60 6.94 15.33 14.37
CA GLU A 60 6.59 14.36 15.39
C GLU A 60 6.58 12.95 14.78
N LYS A 61 7.31 12.01 15.42
CA LYS A 61 7.28 10.61 15.00
C LYS A 61 5.97 9.96 15.39
N ALA A 62 5.27 9.41 14.44
CA ALA A 62 4.05 8.64 14.68
C ALA A 62 4.36 7.36 15.48
N ILE A 63 5.47 6.70 15.15
CA ILE A 63 6.03 5.54 15.86
C ILE A 63 7.56 5.64 15.95
N PRO A 64 8.18 5.06 16.99
CA PRO A 64 9.62 5.23 17.23
C PRO A 64 10.53 4.78 16.09
N LEU A 65 10.17 3.70 15.40
CA LEU A 65 10.99 3.07 14.34
C LEU A 65 10.76 3.64 12.94
N ARG A 66 10.04 4.77 12.83
CA ARG A 66 9.80 5.43 11.55
C ARG A 66 10.25 6.89 11.58
N HIS A 67 10.62 7.39 10.43
CA HIS A 67 10.88 8.81 10.27
C HIS A 67 9.60 9.65 10.45
N PRO A 68 9.73 10.94 10.82
CA PRO A 68 8.61 11.86 10.83
C PRO A 68 8.12 12.14 9.41
N LEU A 69 6.87 12.61 9.29
CA LEU A 69 6.21 12.81 7.99
C LEU A 69 6.94 13.78 7.05
N ILE A 70 7.68 14.75 7.58
CA ILE A 70 8.52 15.67 6.77
C ILE A 70 9.53 14.89 5.91
N PHE A 71 10.08 13.79 6.45
CA PHE A 71 10.98 12.93 5.70
C PHE A 71 10.31 12.35 4.46
N TYR A 72 9.15 11.71 4.61
CA TYR A 72 8.44 11.07 3.50
C TYR A 72 8.00 12.08 2.45
N PHE A 73 7.63 13.29 2.90
CA PHE A 73 7.27 14.38 2.00
C PHE A 73 8.43 14.83 1.09
N GLY A 74 9.64 14.87 1.61
CA GLY A 74 10.84 15.17 0.81
C GLY A 74 11.36 13.97 0.02
N HIS A 75 11.27 12.77 0.61
CA HIS A 75 11.85 11.54 0.09
C HIS A 75 11.32 11.16 -1.30
N THR A 76 10.02 11.23 -1.54
CA THR A 76 9.45 10.88 -2.85
C THR A 76 9.96 11.77 -3.98
N ALA A 77 10.16 13.06 -3.73
CA ALA A 77 10.77 13.97 -4.70
C ALA A 77 12.27 13.68 -4.88
N THR A 78 12.98 13.45 -3.78
CA THR A 78 14.41 13.10 -3.80
C THR A 78 14.67 11.80 -4.56
N PHE A 79 13.76 10.85 -4.48
CA PHE A 79 13.82 9.60 -5.23
C PHE A 79 13.97 9.85 -6.74
N TYR A 80 13.13 10.72 -7.34
CA TYR A 80 13.27 11.09 -8.75
C TYR A 80 14.68 11.63 -9.05
N VAL A 81 15.16 12.56 -8.26
CA VAL A 81 16.49 13.18 -8.49
C VAL A 81 17.59 12.13 -8.44
N ASN A 82 17.61 11.31 -7.40
CA ASN A 82 18.64 10.30 -7.20
C ASN A 82 18.63 9.23 -8.32
N LYS A 83 17.45 8.72 -8.69
CA LYS A 83 17.35 7.69 -9.73
C LYS A 83 17.63 8.24 -11.13
N LEU A 84 17.19 9.45 -11.43
CA LEU A 84 17.50 10.13 -12.71
C LEU A 84 18.99 10.47 -12.81
N GLN A 85 19.64 10.89 -11.73
CA GLN A 85 21.07 11.15 -11.71
C GLN A 85 21.87 9.86 -11.87
N PHE A 86 21.50 8.80 -11.13
CA PHE A 86 22.16 7.50 -11.24
C PHE A 86 22.10 6.94 -12.67
N ALA A 87 20.98 7.16 -13.35
CA ALA A 87 20.80 6.77 -14.75
C ALA A 87 21.45 7.73 -15.76
N GLY A 88 22.08 8.80 -15.31
CA GLY A 88 22.73 9.79 -16.20
C GLY A 88 21.77 10.65 -17.00
N LEU A 89 20.51 10.76 -16.58
CA LEU A 89 19.48 11.57 -17.26
C LEU A 89 19.48 13.03 -16.81
N ILE A 90 20.11 13.34 -15.68
CA ILE A 90 20.39 14.67 -15.20
C ILE A 90 21.86 14.76 -14.75
N GLU A 91 22.48 15.89 -14.99
CA GLU A 91 23.89 16.12 -14.64
C GLU A 91 24.08 16.82 -13.29
N VAL A 92 23.13 17.66 -12.91
CA VAL A 92 23.23 18.56 -11.75
C VAL A 92 22.13 18.26 -10.74
N ARG A 93 22.53 18.12 -9.50
CA ARG A 93 21.60 18.04 -8.35
C ARG A 93 20.92 19.38 -8.12
N LEU A 94 19.66 19.34 -7.68
CA LEU A 94 18.89 20.55 -7.37
C LEU A 94 19.29 21.12 -6.00
N ASP A 95 19.36 20.27 -5.00
CA ASP A 95 19.78 20.61 -3.64
C ASP A 95 20.49 19.41 -2.99
N PRO A 96 21.83 19.32 -3.07
CA PRO A 96 22.58 18.19 -2.53
C PRO A 96 22.38 17.94 -1.04
N HIS A 97 22.07 18.98 -0.26
CA HIS A 97 21.82 18.84 1.16
C HIS A 97 20.47 18.14 1.42
N LEU A 98 19.38 18.64 0.85
CA LEU A 98 18.06 18.02 0.99
C LEU A 98 18.04 16.60 0.41
N GLU A 99 18.71 16.40 -0.72
CA GLU A 99 18.83 15.08 -1.36
C GLU A 99 19.59 14.06 -0.50
N SER A 100 20.53 14.50 0.32
CA SER A 100 21.20 13.65 1.30
C SER A 100 20.30 13.34 2.50
N VAL A 101 19.62 14.36 3.04
CA VAL A 101 18.72 14.21 4.20
C VAL A 101 17.56 13.25 3.90
N PHE A 102 17.02 13.31 2.69
CA PHE A 102 15.85 12.51 2.28
C PHE A 102 16.19 11.22 1.53
N ALA A 103 17.50 10.86 1.40
CA ALA A 103 17.93 9.65 0.72
C ALA A 103 18.08 8.44 1.64
N VAL A 104 18.03 8.62 2.96
CA VAL A 104 18.22 7.55 3.94
C VAL A 104 17.13 6.49 3.78
N GLY A 105 17.50 5.22 4.02
CA GLY A 105 16.57 4.08 3.88
C GLY A 105 15.29 4.23 4.71
N VAL A 106 14.20 3.77 4.16
CA VAL A 106 12.84 4.17 4.55
C VAL A 106 12.15 3.15 5.43
N ASP A 107 12.49 1.86 5.25
CA ASP A 107 11.54 0.84 5.67
C ASP A 107 11.70 0.35 7.10
N GLU A 108 12.85 0.43 7.68
CA GLU A 108 13.03 0.18 9.11
C GLU A 108 14.35 0.78 9.55
N MET A 109 14.25 1.76 10.41
CA MET A 109 15.41 2.16 11.16
C MET A 109 15.87 0.98 12.00
N SER A 110 17.13 0.56 11.86
CA SER A 110 17.73 -0.35 12.81
C SER A 110 17.84 0.35 14.18
N TRP A 111 18.01 -0.42 15.24
CA TRP A 111 18.19 0.16 16.58
C TRP A 111 19.34 1.17 16.64
N ASP A 112 20.30 1.07 15.73
CA ASP A 112 21.47 1.95 15.63
C ASP A 112 21.13 3.29 14.95
N ASP A 113 20.01 3.36 14.19
CA ASP A 113 19.58 4.56 13.46
C ASP A 113 18.62 5.46 14.28
N LEU A 114 18.34 5.10 15.54
CA LEU A 114 17.47 5.88 16.43
C LEU A 114 18.13 7.14 16.99
N ASP A 115 19.39 7.41 16.68
CA ASP A 115 20.07 8.63 17.12
C ASP A 115 19.59 9.85 16.31
N GLU A 116 18.62 10.54 16.87
CA GLU A 116 17.98 11.73 16.28
C GLU A 116 18.84 12.98 16.30
N THR A 117 19.99 12.96 16.98
CA THR A 117 20.85 14.16 17.18
C THR A 117 21.46 14.67 15.89
N HIS A 118 21.31 13.95 14.78
CA HIS A 118 21.90 14.28 13.49
C HIS A 118 20.90 14.82 12.43
N TYR A 119 19.59 14.87 12.72
CA TYR A 119 18.57 15.32 11.76
C TYR A 119 18.09 16.74 12.07
N ASP A 120 18.65 17.71 11.35
CA ASP A 120 18.09 19.06 11.28
C ASP A 120 17.06 19.12 10.15
N TRP A 121 15.81 18.78 10.50
CA TRP A 121 14.73 18.74 9.51
C TRP A 121 14.45 20.11 8.93
N PRO A 122 14.39 20.26 7.59
CA PRO A 122 14.04 21.52 6.95
C PRO A 122 12.57 21.88 7.25
N THR A 123 12.23 23.16 7.03
CA THR A 123 10.83 23.58 7.16
C THR A 123 9.94 22.98 6.07
N PRO A 124 8.65 22.75 6.34
CA PRO A 124 7.72 22.26 5.31
C PRO A 124 7.69 23.13 4.05
N GLU A 125 7.86 24.45 4.20
CA GLU A 125 7.93 25.40 3.08
C GLU A 125 9.16 25.17 2.23
N ALA A 126 10.33 24.94 2.84
CA ALA A 126 11.56 24.64 2.10
C ALA A 126 11.41 23.34 1.30
N VAL A 127 10.82 22.32 1.90
CA VAL A 127 10.56 21.05 1.20
C VAL A 127 9.53 21.22 0.08
N ARG A 128 8.48 22.03 0.27
CA ARG A 128 7.51 22.34 -0.80
C ARG A 128 8.17 23.02 -2.00
N LEU A 129 9.07 23.98 -1.75
CA LEU A 129 9.83 24.64 -2.83
C LEU A 129 10.73 23.65 -3.57
N TYR A 130 11.44 22.79 -2.84
CA TYR A 130 12.26 21.74 -3.42
C TYR A 130 11.41 20.79 -4.30
N ARG A 131 10.28 20.30 -3.80
CA ARG A 131 9.34 19.47 -4.57
C ARG A 131 8.87 20.16 -5.85
N GLN A 132 8.59 21.45 -5.80
CA GLN A 132 8.20 22.22 -6.99
C GLN A 132 9.30 22.24 -8.06
N GLU A 133 10.56 22.40 -7.66
CA GLU A 133 11.69 22.36 -8.60
C GLU A 133 11.90 20.96 -9.19
N VAL A 134 11.77 19.91 -8.37
CA VAL A 134 11.78 18.51 -8.85
C VAL A 134 10.66 18.28 -9.87
N ARG A 135 9.43 18.72 -9.55
CA ARG A 135 8.28 18.59 -10.46
C ARG A 135 8.51 19.26 -11.81
N LYS A 136 9.09 20.47 -11.82
CA LYS A 136 9.45 21.17 -13.05
C LYS A 136 10.52 20.43 -13.84
N MET A 137 11.52 19.90 -13.16
CA MET A 137 12.60 19.14 -13.78
C MET A 137 12.07 17.87 -14.45
N VAL A 138 11.25 17.07 -13.76
CA VAL A 138 10.66 15.84 -14.31
C VAL A 138 9.71 16.18 -15.47
N ASP A 139 8.88 17.20 -15.36
CA ASP A 139 7.97 17.65 -16.42
C ASP A 139 8.73 18.04 -17.69
N ARG A 140 9.88 18.72 -17.55
CA ARG A 140 10.78 19.02 -18.67
C ARG A 140 11.33 17.74 -19.30
N LEU A 141 11.81 16.78 -18.50
CA LEU A 141 12.30 15.51 -19.01
C LEU A 141 11.21 14.76 -19.77
N ILE A 142 9.99 14.69 -19.23
CA ILE A 142 8.84 14.12 -19.92
C ILE A 142 8.63 14.78 -21.30
N SER A 143 8.84 16.10 -21.40
CA SER A 143 8.65 16.84 -22.65
C SER A 143 9.78 16.61 -23.66
N GLU A 144 11.02 16.40 -23.19
CA GLU A 144 12.22 16.42 -24.02
C GLU A 144 12.74 15.00 -24.36
N LEU A 145 12.52 14.00 -23.51
CA LEU A 145 13.03 12.65 -23.71
C LEU A 145 12.40 12.00 -24.96
N PRO A 146 13.20 11.40 -25.86
CA PRO A 146 12.68 10.57 -26.92
C PRO A 146 11.84 9.42 -26.35
N LEU A 147 10.65 9.17 -26.92
CA LEU A 147 9.77 8.08 -26.51
C LEU A 147 9.59 7.08 -27.65
N THR A 148 10.00 5.84 -27.38
CA THR A 148 9.75 4.69 -28.25
C THR A 148 8.81 3.73 -27.52
N LEU A 149 7.83 3.21 -28.22
CA LEU A 149 6.87 2.24 -27.69
C LEU A 149 7.13 0.84 -28.25
N PRO A 150 6.91 -0.21 -27.45
CA PRO A 150 6.56 -0.16 -26.03
C PRO A 150 7.71 0.36 -25.17
N ILE A 151 7.38 0.94 -23.99
CA ILE A 151 8.37 1.28 -22.99
C ILE A 151 8.93 -0.03 -22.43
N THR A 152 10.24 -0.19 -22.43
CA THR A 152 10.92 -1.40 -21.95
C THR A 152 11.68 -1.11 -20.66
N TRP A 153 12.07 -2.17 -19.97
CA TRP A 153 12.89 -2.15 -18.75
C TRP A 153 14.14 -1.25 -18.85
N ASP A 154 14.78 -1.20 -20.03
CA ASP A 154 15.98 -0.39 -20.29
C ASP A 154 15.67 1.03 -20.75
N SER A 155 14.42 1.38 -20.90
CA SER A 155 14.01 2.73 -21.35
C SER A 155 14.25 3.77 -20.24
N PRO A 156 14.74 4.98 -20.55
CA PRO A 156 14.76 6.11 -19.63
C PRO A 156 13.38 6.41 -19.00
N TRP A 157 12.31 6.13 -19.73
CA TRP A 157 10.94 6.30 -19.28
C TRP A 157 10.57 5.38 -18.13
N TRP A 158 11.22 4.21 -18.03
CA TRP A 158 11.02 3.30 -16.90
C TRP A 158 11.28 3.97 -15.55
N ILE A 159 12.29 4.84 -15.49
CA ILE A 159 12.66 5.55 -14.26
C ILE A 159 11.61 6.58 -13.86
N ILE A 160 10.99 7.24 -14.86
CA ILE A 160 9.87 8.15 -14.60
C ILE A 160 8.67 7.38 -14.04
N LEU A 161 8.34 6.23 -14.64
CA LEU A 161 7.27 5.35 -14.15
C LEU A 161 7.59 4.82 -12.75
N MET A 162 8.83 4.40 -12.51
CA MET A 162 9.32 3.97 -11.20
C MET A 162 9.09 5.06 -10.13
N GLY A 163 9.35 6.31 -10.45
CA GLY A 163 9.10 7.43 -9.55
C GLY A 163 7.62 7.63 -9.26
N ILE A 164 6.75 7.48 -10.26
CA ILE A 164 5.28 7.55 -10.09
C ILE A 164 4.80 6.44 -9.15
N GLU A 165 5.24 5.19 -9.39
CA GLU A 165 4.83 4.04 -8.58
C GLU A 165 5.42 4.11 -7.16
N HIS A 166 6.64 4.63 -7.00
CA HIS A 166 7.24 4.89 -5.70
C HIS A 166 6.44 5.94 -4.89
N GLU A 167 5.92 6.98 -5.56
CA GLU A 167 5.08 7.97 -4.89
C GLU A 167 3.70 7.40 -4.49
N ASN A 168 3.16 6.43 -5.25
CA ASN A 168 1.96 5.68 -4.89
C ASN A 168 2.17 4.88 -3.59
N ILE A 169 3.28 4.14 -3.47
CA ILE A 169 3.65 3.41 -2.24
C ILE A 169 3.68 4.37 -1.04
N HIS A 170 4.28 5.54 -1.22
CA HIS A 170 4.40 6.51 -0.13
C HIS A 170 3.09 7.25 0.18
N LEU A 171 2.16 7.34 -0.76
CA LEU A 171 0.80 7.79 -0.47
C LEU A 171 0.15 6.88 0.59
N GLU A 172 0.28 5.59 0.41
CA GLU A 172 -0.26 4.59 1.32
C GLU A 172 0.45 4.60 2.68
N THR A 173 1.76 4.42 2.69
CA THR A 173 2.53 4.34 3.93
C THR A 173 2.46 5.63 4.75
N SER A 174 2.45 6.80 4.12
CA SER A 174 2.26 8.09 4.80
C SER A 174 0.86 8.23 5.39
N SER A 175 -0.18 7.71 4.73
CA SER A 175 -1.55 7.73 5.26
C SER A 175 -1.68 6.91 6.54
N VAL A 176 -1.02 5.74 6.59
CA VAL A 176 -0.97 4.89 7.79
C VAL A 176 -0.24 5.58 8.93
N LEU A 177 0.89 6.24 8.65
CA LEU A 177 1.62 7.02 9.65
C LEU A 177 0.80 8.20 10.19
N MET A 178 0.04 8.88 9.33
CA MET A 178 -0.86 9.96 9.78
C MET A 178 -1.95 9.47 10.73
N ARG A 179 -2.48 8.27 10.51
CA ARG A 179 -3.46 7.65 11.43
C ARG A 179 -2.87 7.37 12.81
N GLN A 180 -1.56 7.22 12.93
CA GLN A 180 -0.86 6.93 14.19
C GLN A 180 -0.42 8.19 14.94
N LEU A 181 -0.49 9.37 14.33
CA LEU A 181 -0.31 10.63 15.03
C LEU A 181 -1.46 10.88 16.02
N PRO A 182 -1.25 11.66 17.09
CA PRO A 182 -2.34 12.16 17.94
C PRO A 182 -3.42 12.84 17.08
N LEU A 183 -4.71 12.60 17.39
CA LEU A 183 -5.83 13.17 16.62
C LEU A 183 -5.78 14.71 16.56
N SER A 184 -5.20 15.35 17.59
CA SER A 184 -4.99 16.80 17.63
C SER A 184 -3.97 17.33 16.60
N ARG A 185 -3.20 16.47 15.96
CA ARG A 185 -2.21 16.83 14.95
C ARG A 185 -2.73 16.82 13.52
N VAL A 186 -3.91 16.28 13.33
CA VAL A 186 -4.50 16.09 12.00
C VAL A 186 -5.90 16.69 11.90
N SER A 187 -6.28 17.12 10.71
CA SER A 187 -7.61 17.67 10.41
C SER A 187 -8.21 17.01 9.16
N PRO A 188 -9.55 16.93 9.05
CA PRO A 188 -10.19 16.36 7.90
C PRO A 188 -9.88 17.12 6.60
N VAL A 189 -9.57 16.40 5.54
CA VAL A 189 -9.42 16.91 4.17
C VAL A 189 -10.50 16.27 3.30
N VAL A 190 -11.26 17.09 2.58
CA VAL A 190 -12.42 16.63 1.80
C VAL A 190 -12.07 15.55 0.77
N ALA A 191 -10.88 15.64 0.18
CA ALA A 191 -10.37 14.68 -0.78
C ALA A 191 -10.18 13.26 -0.21
N PHE A 192 -10.00 13.16 1.10
CA PHE A 192 -9.75 11.94 1.83
C PHE A 192 -10.90 11.63 2.82
N ALA A 193 -12.13 11.97 2.43
CA ALA A 193 -13.29 11.62 3.23
C ALA A 193 -13.46 10.09 3.29
N PRO A 194 -13.73 9.52 4.48
CA PRO A 194 -13.91 8.09 4.62
C PRO A 194 -15.26 7.63 4.06
N TRP A 195 -15.40 6.32 3.86
CA TRP A 195 -16.69 5.69 3.66
C TRP A 195 -17.62 5.96 4.86
N ASP A 196 -18.87 6.27 4.63
CA ASP A 196 -19.79 6.73 5.69
C ASP A 196 -20.70 5.64 6.26
N GLN A 197 -20.89 4.54 5.52
CA GLN A 197 -21.85 3.49 5.91
C GLN A 197 -21.19 2.43 6.79
N ALA A 198 -21.93 1.99 7.78
CA ALA A 198 -21.60 0.87 8.64
C ALA A 198 -22.88 0.06 8.93
N GLY A 199 -22.70 -1.21 9.29
CA GLY A 199 -23.83 -2.11 9.51
C GLY A 199 -23.44 -3.33 10.34
N THR A 200 -24.31 -4.34 10.31
CA THR A 200 -24.04 -5.64 10.93
C THR A 200 -23.13 -6.44 10.01
N ALA A 201 -22.11 -7.08 10.58
CA ALA A 201 -21.24 -7.96 9.82
C ALA A 201 -22.00 -9.18 9.28
N PRO A 202 -21.76 -9.57 8.02
CA PRO A 202 -22.30 -10.81 7.50
C PRO A 202 -21.66 -12.02 8.23
N GLN A 203 -22.39 -13.11 8.29
CA GLN A 203 -21.81 -14.35 8.75
C GLN A 203 -20.82 -14.88 7.71
N ASN A 204 -19.56 -15.04 8.10
CA ASN A 204 -18.54 -15.58 7.24
C ASN A 204 -18.71 -17.08 7.04
N ALA A 205 -18.33 -17.59 5.86
CA ALA A 205 -18.42 -19.00 5.51
C ALA A 205 -17.17 -19.40 4.73
N LEU A 206 -16.74 -20.63 4.91
CA LEU A 206 -15.70 -21.25 4.07
C LEU A 206 -16.33 -21.79 2.79
N LEU A 207 -15.87 -21.34 1.65
CA LEU A 207 -16.30 -21.82 0.34
C LEU A 207 -15.27 -22.79 -0.23
N PRO A 208 -15.71 -23.89 -0.90
CA PRO A 208 -14.79 -24.81 -1.55
C PRO A 208 -14.14 -24.14 -2.78
N VAL A 209 -12.84 -24.31 -2.89
CA VAL A 209 -12.03 -23.84 -4.01
C VAL A 209 -11.43 -25.05 -4.72
N PRO A 210 -11.68 -25.23 -6.04
CA PRO A 210 -11.07 -26.33 -6.78
C PRO A 210 -9.55 -26.15 -6.83
N GLY A 211 -8.82 -27.25 -6.86
CA GLY A 211 -7.39 -27.23 -7.17
C GLY A 211 -7.13 -26.83 -8.62
N GLY A 212 -5.87 -26.61 -8.96
CA GLY A 212 -5.46 -26.30 -10.32
C GLY A 212 -4.07 -25.73 -10.43
N LEU A 213 -3.60 -25.59 -11.66
CA LEU A 213 -2.31 -24.99 -11.96
C LEU A 213 -2.37 -23.46 -11.81
N VAL A 214 -1.55 -22.93 -10.93
CA VAL A 214 -1.33 -21.50 -10.75
C VAL A 214 -0.02 -21.10 -11.39
N LYS A 215 -0.02 -19.93 -12.02
CA LYS A 215 1.18 -19.31 -12.60
C LYS A 215 1.31 -17.90 -12.06
N LEU A 216 2.51 -17.55 -11.61
CA LEU A 216 2.90 -16.22 -11.15
C LEU A 216 4.14 -15.75 -11.90
N GLY A 217 4.32 -14.45 -11.93
CA GLY A 217 5.45 -13.79 -12.57
C GLY A 217 5.10 -13.18 -13.91
N LYS A 218 5.68 -12.01 -14.15
CA LYS A 218 5.58 -11.27 -15.42
C LYS A 218 6.70 -11.66 -16.38
N ALA A 219 6.40 -11.65 -17.67
CA ALA A 219 7.42 -11.61 -18.71
C ALA A 219 8.00 -10.19 -18.84
N LYS A 220 9.25 -10.07 -19.31
CA LYS A 220 9.89 -8.75 -19.48
C LYS A 220 9.24 -7.86 -20.56
N ASP A 221 8.41 -8.42 -21.41
CA ASP A 221 7.62 -7.75 -22.43
C ASP A 221 6.16 -7.54 -22.02
N ASP A 222 5.85 -7.66 -20.69
CA ASP A 222 4.54 -7.35 -20.18
C ASP A 222 4.14 -5.90 -20.49
N ARG A 223 2.85 -5.70 -20.65
CA ARG A 223 2.29 -4.40 -21.07
C ARG A 223 2.06 -3.44 -19.91
N GLN A 224 2.30 -3.85 -18.68
CA GLN A 224 2.13 -3.07 -17.46
C GLN A 224 3.45 -2.97 -16.72
N TYR A 225 3.66 -1.83 -16.04
CA TYR A 225 4.79 -1.66 -15.14
C TYR A 225 4.77 -2.75 -14.06
N GLY A 226 5.96 -3.17 -13.61
CA GLY A 226 6.14 -4.07 -12.47
C GLY A 226 7.45 -3.79 -11.76
N TRP A 227 7.49 -4.06 -10.48
CA TRP A 227 8.74 -4.09 -9.72
C TRP A 227 9.55 -5.33 -10.09
N ASP A 228 10.85 -5.29 -9.85
CA ASP A 228 11.77 -6.37 -10.24
C ASP A 228 11.38 -7.75 -9.68
N ASN A 229 10.80 -7.79 -8.48
CA ASN A 229 10.33 -9.01 -7.83
C ASN A 229 9.10 -9.66 -8.46
N GLU A 230 8.43 -8.96 -9.37
CA GLU A 230 7.26 -9.48 -10.10
C GLU A 230 7.64 -10.29 -11.34
N TYR A 231 8.90 -10.16 -11.82
CA TYR A 231 9.38 -10.82 -13.02
C TYR A 231 9.98 -12.20 -12.74
N GLY A 232 9.80 -13.09 -13.69
CA GLY A 232 10.23 -14.47 -13.59
C GLY A 232 9.10 -15.45 -13.87
N ASN A 233 9.27 -16.70 -13.48
CA ASN A 233 8.29 -17.75 -13.75
C ASN A 233 8.17 -18.69 -12.55
N HIS A 234 7.00 -18.69 -11.92
CA HIS A 234 6.65 -19.63 -10.88
C HIS A 234 5.37 -20.37 -11.26
N GLN A 235 5.34 -21.68 -11.04
CA GLN A 235 4.16 -22.51 -11.28
C GLN A 235 3.98 -23.49 -10.14
N HIS A 236 2.74 -23.66 -9.69
CA HIS A 236 2.39 -24.57 -8.62
C HIS A 236 1.04 -25.25 -8.89
N GLU A 237 0.95 -26.56 -8.64
CA GLU A 237 -0.29 -27.34 -8.73
C GLU A 237 -0.96 -27.37 -7.35
N LEU A 238 -2.01 -26.60 -7.18
CA LEU A 238 -2.77 -26.54 -5.92
C LEU A 238 -3.72 -27.71 -5.79
N GLN A 239 -3.77 -28.28 -4.59
CA GLN A 239 -4.85 -29.17 -4.19
C GLN A 239 -6.12 -28.37 -3.90
N PRO A 240 -7.33 -28.98 -3.99
CA PRO A 240 -8.55 -28.33 -3.52
C PRO A 240 -8.44 -27.88 -2.06
N PHE A 241 -8.95 -26.70 -1.75
CA PHE A 241 -8.95 -26.13 -0.41
C PHE A 241 -10.26 -25.38 -0.13
N THR A 242 -10.39 -24.78 1.04
CA THR A 242 -11.50 -23.88 1.37
C THR A 242 -10.96 -22.49 1.70
N ALA A 243 -11.70 -21.44 1.31
CA ALA A 243 -11.35 -20.07 1.64
C ALA A 243 -12.56 -19.31 2.22
N ALA A 244 -12.28 -18.36 3.11
CA ALA A 244 -13.32 -17.49 3.65
C ALA A 244 -13.94 -16.63 2.53
N LYS A 245 -15.27 -16.52 2.56
CA LYS A 245 -16.02 -15.72 1.57
C LYS A 245 -15.72 -14.24 1.66
N PHE A 246 -15.57 -13.74 2.88
CA PHE A 246 -15.32 -12.34 3.22
C PHE A 246 -13.97 -12.20 3.95
N LEU A 247 -13.41 -11.03 3.92
CA LEU A 247 -12.37 -10.65 4.86
C LEU A 247 -12.88 -10.78 6.30
N VAL A 248 -11.97 -11.02 7.25
CA VAL A 248 -12.32 -11.05 8.68
C VAL A 248 -12.80 -9.68 9.12
N SER A 249 -14.06 -9.58 9.54
CA SER A 249 -14.63 -8.30 9.99
C SER A 249 -14.19 -7.93 11.40
N ASN A 250 -14.33 -6.64 11.75
CA ASN A 250 -14.13 -6.17 13.13
C ASN A 250 -15.00 -6.97 14.12
N GLN A 251 -16.25 -7.30 13.75
CA GLN A 251 -17.14 -8.10 14.59
C GLN A 251 -16.61 -9.52 14.82
N GLU A 252 -16.07 -10.14 13.78
CA GLU A 252 -15.52 -11.50 13.88
C GLU A 252 -14.24 -11.51 14.73
N PHE A 253 -13.39 -10.50 14.58
CA PHE A 253 -12.15 -10.37 15.35
C PHE A 253 -12.39 -9.99 16.80
N LEU A 254 -13.49 -9.29 17.12
CA LEU A 254 -13.87 -8.96 18.49
C LEU A 254 -13.98 -10.20 19.37
N ALA A 255 -14.52 -11.29 18.86
CA ALA A 255 -14.63 -12.54 19.61
C ALA A 255 -13.25 -13.08 20.06
N PHE A 256 -12.20 -12.92 19.25
CA PHE A 256 -10.83 -13.25 19.62
C PHE A 256 -10.31 -12.33 20.75
N VAL A 257 -10.57 -11.04 20.65
CA VAL A 257 -10.17 -10.04 21.69
C VAL A 257 -10.84 -10.36 23.01
N GLU A 258 -12.17 -10.60 23.01
CA GLU A 258 -12.97 -10.88 24.19
C GLU A 258 -12.64 -12.22 24.84
N ASP A 259 -12.23 -13.21 24.06
CA ASP A 259 -11.77 -14.52 24.56
C ASP A 259 -10.32 -14.49 25.09
N GLY A 260 -9.75 -13.30 25.23
CA GLY A 260 -8.40 -13.08 25.76
C GLY A 260 -7.29 -13.40 24.76
N GLY A 261 -7.56 -13.23 23.47
CA GLY A 261 -6.62 -13.55 22.38
C GLY A 261 -5.25 -12.89 22.52
N TYR A 262 -5.21 -11.67 23.00
CA TYR A 262 -3.96 -10.95 23.30
C TYR A 262 -3.29 -11.33 24.62
N HIS A 263 -3.96 -12.10 25.49
CA HIS A 263 -3.42 -12.51 26.79
C HIS A 263 -2.94 -13.96 26.81
N ASN A 264 -3.56 -14.83 26.02
CA ASN A 264 -3.21 -16.23 25.98
C ASN A 264 -2.03 -16.50 25.00
N PRO A 265 -0.84 -16.90 25.49
CA PRO A 265 0.32 -17.17 24.64
C PRO A 265 0.14 -18.37 23.68
N ASP A 266 -0.79 -19.26 23.93
CA ASP A 266 -0.99 -20.49 23.11
C ASP A 266 -1.42 -20.19 21.68
N TRP A 267 -1.98 -18.98 21.43
CA TRP A 267 -2.38 -18.52 20.10
C TRP A 267 -1.24 -17.96 19.26
N TRP A 268 -0.09 -17.66 19.88
CA TRP A 268 1.04 -17.00 19.24
C TRP A 268 2.19 -17.98 19.01
N ASP A 269 2.91 -17.83 17.90
CA ASP A 269 4.22 -18.43 17.76
C ASP A 269 5.27 -17.61 18.54
N GLU A 270 6.52 -18.06 18.49
CA GLU A 270 7.61 -17.41 19.22
C GLU A 270 7.80 -15.92 18.83
N GLU A 271 7.73 -15.62 17.52
CA GLU A 271 7.84 -14.26 17.01
C GLU A 271 6.65 -13.40 17.45
N GLY A 272 5.44 -13.92 17.27
CA GLY A 272 4.20 -13.23 17.65
C GLY A 272 4.10 -12.98 19.15
N ASP A 273 4.48 -13.93 19.98
CA ASP A 273 4.49 -13.74 21.44
C ASP A 273 5.56 -12.74 21.87
N GLY A 274 6.73 -12.75 21.21
CA GLY A 274 7.78 -11.75 21.39
C GLY A 274 7.29 -10.34 21.08
N TRP A 275 6.67 -10.17 19.89
CA TRP A 275 6.08 -8.89 19.48
C TRP A 275 4.99 -8.42 20.43
N ARG A 276 4.01 -9.29 20.77
CA ARG A 276 2.90 -8.98 21.66
C ARG A 276 3.39 -8.46 23.02
N ARG A 277 4.39 -9.12 23.60
CA ARG A 277 4.99 -8.71 24.88
C ARG A 277 5.76 -7.38 24.77
N PHE A 278 6.50 -7.19 23.68
CA PHE A 278 7.27 -5.97 23.45
C PHE A 278 6.35 -4.77 23.22
N SER A 279 5.37 -4.91 22.34
CA SER A 279 4.41 -3.85 22.00
C SER A 279 3.34 -3.62 23.09
N ARG A 280 3.17 -4.61 24.00
CA ARG A 280 2.08 -4.63 24.99
C ARG A 280 0.71 -4.53 24.30
N ALA A 281 0.57 -5.13 23.13
CA ALA A 281 -0.68 -5.12 22.39
C ALA A 281 -1.80 -5.84 23.17
N GLU A 282 -2.96 -5.22 23.22
CA GLU A 282 -4.18 -5.72 23.87
C GLU A 282 -5.37 -5.80 22.90
N HIS A 283 -5.24 -5.16 21.73
CA HIS A 283 -6.26 -5.07 20.69
C HIS A 283 -5.62 -4.59 19.38
N PRO A 284 -6.32 -4.63 18.23
CA PRO A 284 -5.84 -4.06 16.97
C PRO A 284 -5.45 -2.58 17.10
N PRO A 285 -4.43 -2.10 16.35
CA PRO A 285 -3.79 -0.79 16.58
C PRO A 285 -4.72 0.40 16.36
N PHE A 286 -5.72 0.26 15.47
CA PHE A 286 -6.67 1.34 15.17
C PHE A 286 -7.97 1.26 15.95
N TRP A 287 -8.10 0.30 16.88
CA TRP A 287 -9.21 0.25 17.82
C TRP A 287 -8.93 1.18 19.01
N VAL A 288 -9.87 2.01 19.35
CA VAL A 288 -9.77 2.95 20.47
C VAL A 288 -10.83 2.59 21.50
N PRO A 289 -10.43 2.28 22.75
CA PRO A 289 -11.39 2.00 23.81
C PRO A 289 -12.30 3.21 24.08
N ASP A 290 -13.59 2.96 24.26
CA ASP A 290 -14.60 3.98 24.62
C ASP A 290 -15.53 3.45 25.72
N VAL A 291 -16.25 4.34 26.39
CA VAL A 291 -17.23 4.00 27.43
C VAL A 291 -18.37 3.12 26.92
N GLU A 292 -18.68 3.20 25.63
CA GLU A 292 -19.70 2.42 24.93
C GLU A 292 -19.12 1.20 24.17
N GLY A 293 -17.83 0.88 24.35
CA GLY A 293 -17.13 -0.22 23.71
C GLY A 293 -15.93 0.25 22.91
N TRP A 294 -16.00 0.22 21.57
CA TRP A 294 -14.87 0.50 20.68
C TRP A 294 -15.20 1.55 19.65
N ARG A 295 -14.20 2.35 19.33
CA ARG A 295 -14.19 3.27 18.19
C ARG A 295 -13.09 2.84 17.19
N LEU A 296 -13.23 3.22 15.94
CA LEU A 296 -12.19 3.05 14.92
C LEU A 296 -11.50 4.38 14.67
N ARG A 297 -10.17 4.38 14.76
CA ARG A 297 -9.33 5.50 14.36
C ARG A 297 -9.17 5.51 12.84
N LEU A 298 -9.54 6.61 12.21
CA LEU A 298 -9.28 6.97 10.81
C LEU A 298 -8.18 8.04 10.75
N ILE A 299 -7.81 8.54 9.55
CA ILE A 299 -6.72 9.53 9.42
C ILE A 299 -6.97 10.74 10.34
N ALA A 300 -8.14 11.36 10.27
CA ALA A 300 -8.43 12.60 10.99
C ALA A 300 -9.73 12.55 11.81
N ALA A 301 -10.19 11.36 12.15
CA ALA A 301 -11.41 11.18 12.94
C ALA A 301 -11.41 9.84 13.67
N GLU A 302 -12.20 9.78 14.74
CA GLU A 302 -12.61 8.53 15.35
C GLU A 302 -14.12 8.39 15.21
N ARG A 303 -14.59 7.19 14.88
CA ARG A 303 -16.00 6.90 14.71
C ARG A 303 -16.41 5.70 15.56
N PRO A 304 -17.70 5.52 15.91
CA PRO A 304 -18.17 4.26 16.49
C PRO A 304 -17.73 3.09 15.60
N MET A 305 -17.35 1.97 16.22
CA MET A 305 -16.78 0.82 15.50
C MET A 305 -17.70 0.36 14.37
N PRO A 306 -17.22 0.37 13.11
CA PRO A 306 -17.94 -0.20 11.97
C PRO A 306 -17.73 -1.73 11.97
N TRP A 307 -18.62 -2.45 12.62
CA TRP A 307 -18.45 -3.88 12.89
C TRP A 307 -18.37 -4.75 11.64
N ASN A 308 -18.96 -4.30 10.54
CA ASN A 308 -18.92 -5.00 9.25
C ASN A 308 -17.77 -4.57 8.31
N TRP A 309 -16.85 -3.73 8.79
CA TRP A 309 -15.62 -3.46 8.05
C TRP A 309 -14.55 -4.49 8.38
N PRO A 310 -13.55 -4.70 7.48
CA PRO A 310 -12.45 -5.61 7.77
C PRO A 310 -11.64 -5.10 8.97
N VAL A 311 -11.09 -6.03 9.73
CA VAL A 311 -10.13 -5.71 10.77
C VAL A 311 -8.76 -5.42 10.14
N GLU A 312 -8.10 -4.37 10.59
CA GLU A 312 -6.74 -4.01 10.17
C GLU A 312 -5.77 -4.44 11.26
N VAL A 313 -4.94 -5.44 10.96
CA VAL A 313 -4.00 -6.08 11.89
C VAL A 313 -2.72 -6.46 11.16
N ASN A 314 -1.64 -6.72 11.89
CA ASN A 314 -0.42 -7.26 11.28
C ASN A 314 -0.52 -8.79 11.05
N ALA A 315 0.50 -9.35 10.38
CA ALA A 315 0.50 -10.78 10.04
C ALA A 315 0.54 -11.70 11.26
N LEU A 316 1.17 -11.25 12.35
CA LEU A 316 1.29 -12.03 13.59
C LEU A 316 -0.07 -12.13 14.31
N GLU A 317 -0.82 -11.02 14.35
CA GLU A 317 -2.18 -10.96 14.87
C GLU A 317 -3.14 -11.82 14.03
N ALA A 318 -3.04 -11.71 12.70
CA ALA A 318 -3.85 -12.50 11.78
C ALA A 318 -3.58 -14.01 11.93
N ALA A 319 -2.31 -14.40 12.10
CA ALA A 319 -1.94 -15.81 12.35
C ALA A 319 -2.44 -16.31 13.71
N ALA A 320 -2.36 -15.48 14.75
CA ALA A 320 -2.89 -15.82 16.08
C ALA A 320 -4.41 -15.99 16.06
N PHE A 321 -5.13 -15.10 15.37
CA PHE A 321 -6.56 -15.24 15.13
C PHE A 321 -6.90 -16.55 14.44
N CYS A 322 -6.18 -16.94 13.40
CA CYS A 322 -6.39 -18.20 12.70
C CYS A 322 -6.23 -19.42 13.63
N ARG A 323 -5.19 -19.45 14.48
CA ARG A 323 -4.98 -20.52 15.46
C ARG A 323 -6.11 -20.60 16.48
N TRP A 324 -6.49 -19.46 17.04
CA TRP A 324 -7.64 -19.37 17.96
C TRP A 324 -8.92 -19.87 17.27
N LYS A 325 -9.23 -19.37 16.08
CA LYS A 325 -10.44 -19.73 15.35
C LYS A 325 -10.47 -21.22 15.00
N SER A 326 -9.32 -21.81 14.69
CA SER A 326 -9.20 -23.25 14.46
C SER A 326 -9.66 -24.07 15.66
N THR A 327 -9.36 -23.66 16.88
CA THR A 327 -9.81 -24.37 18.08
C THR A 327 -11.32 -24.21 18.33
N GLN A 328 -11.89 -23.06 17.93
CA GLN A 328 -13.33 -22.81 18.07
C GLN A 328 -14.17 -23.61 17.07
N THR A 329 -13.65 -23.80 15.86
CA THR A 329 -14.40 -24.45 14.77
C THR A 329 -14.05 -25.92 14.56
N GLY A 330 -12.88 -26.37 15.01
CA GLY A 330 -12.32 -27.69 14.70
C GLY A 330 -11.73 -27.78 13.28
N GLU A 331 -11.71 -26.67 12.53
CA GLU A 331 -11.11 -26.56 11.21
C GLU A 331 -9.64 -26.17 11.33
N ASN A 332 -8.80 -26.51 10.35
CA ASN A 332 -7.41 -26.07 10.29
C ASN A 332 -7.31 -24.78 9.48
N LEU A 333 -7.44 -23.65 10.14
CA LEU A 333 -7.44 -22.31 9.53
C LEU A 333 -6.05 -21.69 9.57
N ARG A 334 -5.67 -21.02 8.50
CA ARG A 334 -4.41 -20.29 8.35
C ARG A 334 -4.55 -19.15 7.33
N LEU A 335 -3.58 -18.28 7.24
CA LEU A 335 -3.47 -17.35 6.14
C LEU A 335 -3.26 -18.09 4.80
N PRO A 336 -3.77 -17.57 3.68
CA PRO A 336 -3.51 -18.14 2.36
C PRO A 336 -2.02 -18.01 2.00
N SER A 337 -1.54 -18.90 1.14
CA SER A 337 -0.28 -18.66 0.44
C SER A 337 -0.47 -17.68 -0.71
N GLU A 338 0.63 -17.14 -1.28
CA GLU A 338 0.58 -16.33 -2.50
C GLU A 338 -0.08 -17.08 -3.65
N ASP A 339 0.22 -18.37 -3.79
CA ASP A 339 -0.37 -19.22 -4.83
C ASP A 339 -1.88 -19.38 -4.65
N GLU A 340 -2.34 -19.60 -3.43
CA GLU A 340 -3.77 -19.75 -3.12
C GLU A 340 -4.52 -18.43 -3.35
N TRP A 341 -3.96 -17.30 -2.90
CA TRP A 341 -4.55 -16.00 -3.16
C TRP A 341 -4.64 -15.72 -4.67
N ARG A 342 -3.57 -15.99 -5.42
CA ARG A 342 -3.55 -15.81 -6.87
C ARG A 342 -4.59 -16.71 -7.57
N HIS A 343 -4.79 -17.91 -7.08
CA HIS A 343 -5.81 -18.81 -7.62
C HIS A 343 -7.22 -18.26 -7.42
N LEU A 344 -7.53 -17.77 -6.21
CA LEU A 344 -8.79 -17.08 -5.92
C LEU A 344 -9.00 -15.88 -6.85
N ARG A 345 -7.96 -15.07 -7.04
CA ARG A 345 -7.98 -13.91 -7.93
C ARG A 345 -8.26 -14.29 -9.39
N ASN A 346 -7.67 -15.37 -9.86
CA ASN A 346 -7.94 -15.90 -11.22
C ASN A 346 -9.41 -16.37 -11.36
N LEU A 347 -9.96 -17.03 -10.35
CA LEU A 347 -11.34 -17.52 -10.35
C LEU A 347 -12.36 -16.38 -10.27
N SER A 348 -12.00 -15.23 -9.73
CA SER A 348 -12.89 -14.07 -9.63
C SER A 348 -13.23 -13.44 -10.99
N ALA A 349 -12.48 -13.76 -12.03
CA ALA A 349 -12.59 -13.17 -13.37
C ALA A 349 -12.48 -11.63 -13.41
N LEU A 350 -11.90 -11.02 -12.37
CA LEU A 350 -11.63 -9.59 -12.35
C LEU A 350 -10.49 -9.26 -13.31
N SER A 351 -10.72 -8.25 -14.16
CA SER A 351 -9.64 -7.64 -14.94
C SER A 351 -8.83 -6.65 -14.08
N ASP A 352 -7.54 -6.52 -14.36
CA ASP A 352 -6.67 -5.52 -13.70
C ASP A 352 -6.79 -4.13 -14.32
N SER A 353 -7.47 -3.98 -15.43
CA SER A 353 -7.53 -2.71 -16.16
C SER A 353 -8.78 -2.50 -17.03
N ASP A 354 -9.40 -3.56 -17.51
CA ASP A 354 -10.44 -3.44 -18.53
C ASP A 354 -11.82 -3.28 -17.89
N GLY A 355 -12.62 -2.37 -18.43
CA GLY A 355 -14.01 -2.20 -18.04
C GLY A 355 -14.23 -1.37 -16.77
N TRP A 356 -13.21 -0.65 -16.31
CA TRP A 356 -13.30 0.20 -15.12
C TRP A 356 -13.83 1.61 -15.41
N GLU A 357 -14.02 1.96 -16.70
CA GLU A 357 -14.48 3.29 -17.11
C GLU A 357 -15.86 3.66 -16.54
N ASP A 358 -16.75 2.66 -16.42
CA ASP A 358 -18.11 2.86 -15.95
C ASP A 358 -18.28 2.59 -14.45
N LYS A 359 -17.50 1.65 -13.88
CA LYS A 359 -17.60 1.28 -12.49
C LYS A 359 -16.33 0.56 -12.01
N VAL A 360 -15.68 1.13 -11.01
CA VAL A 360 -14.58 0.46 -10.31
C VAL A 360 -15.14 -0.73 -9.51
N PRO A 361 -14.62 -1.95 -9.73
CA PRO A 361 -15.19 -3.17 -9.13
C PRO A 361 -14.76 -3.43 -7.69
N ALA A 362 -14.09 -2.47 -7.05
CA ALA A 362 -13.46 -2.60 -5.74
C ALA A 362 -13.41 -1.27 -5.00
N ASN A 363 -13.21 -1.30 -3.70
CA ASN A 363 -12.81 -0.14 -2.90
C ASN A 363 -11.29 0.08 -3.07
N ILE A 364 -10.91 0.85 -4.10
CA ILE A 364 -9.52 1.07 -4.49
C ILE A 364 -9.36 2.48 -5.07
N GLY A 365 -8.17 3.07 -4.98
CA GLY A 365 -7.85 4.36 -5.59
C GLY A 365 -8.70 5.51 -5.08
N LEU A 366 -9.15 5.46 -3.82
CA LEU A 366 -10.06 6.45 -3.21
C LEU A 366 -11.43 6.53 -3.91
N SER A 367 -11.80 5.52 -4.72
CA SER A 367 -13.05 5.55 -5.51
C SER A 367 -14.31 5.55 -4.63
N ALA A 368 -14.24 4.88 -3.49
CA ALA A 368 -15.35 4.80 -2.54
C ALA A 368 -15.13 5.60 -1.25
N GLY A 369 -13.91 6.11 -1.03
CA GLY A 369 -13.50 6.89 0.13
C GLY A 369 -12.11 6.50 0.62
N CYS A 370 -11.58 7.29 1.56
CA CYS A 370 -10.26 7.05 2.15
C CYS A 370 -10.40 6.27 3.48
N SER A 371 -10.95 5.08 3.39
CA SER A 371 -11.06 4.12 4.50
C SER A 371 -11.49 2.74 3.97
N PRO A 372 -11.35 1.68 4.79
CA PRO A 372 -12.07 0.44 4.52
C PRO A 372 -13.59 0.68 4.37
N CYS A 373 -14.29 -0.29 3.85
CA CYS A 373 -15.73 -0.33 3.69
C CYS A 373 -16.29 -1.70 4.12
N PRO A 374 -17.62 -1.92 4.15
CA PRO A 374 -18.20 -3.20 4.51
C PRO A 374 -17.63 -4.36 3.70
N VAL A 375 -17.27 -5.47 4.36
CA VAL A 375 -16.69 -6.69 3.74
C VAL A 375 -17.60 -7.36 2.71
N ASP A 376 -18.85 -6.93 2.60
CA ASP A 376 -19.85 -7.42 1.64
C ASP A 376 -20.21 -6.38 0.57
N ALA A 377 -19.45 -5.28 0.47
CA ALA A 377 -19.77 -4.19 -0.46
C ALA A 377 -19.40 -4.50 -1.92
N PHE A 378 -18.29 -5.20 -2.15
CA PHE A 378 -17.72 -5.41 -3.49
C PHE A 378 -17.59 -6.91 -3.82
N PRO A 379 -18.64 -7.54 -4.38
CA PRO A 379 -18.58 -8.94 -4.81
C PRO A 379 -17.63 -9.12 -5.99
N GLN A 380 -16.80 -10.15 -5.92
CA GLN A 380 -15.80 -10.50 -6.91
C GLN A 380 -15.85 -12.01 -7.20
N GLY A 381 -16.80 -12.42 -8.01
CA GLY A 381 -17.20 -13.81 -8.18
C GLY A 381 -17.95 -14.33 -6.95
N ASP A 382 -17.54 -15.46 -6.41
CA ASP A 382 -18.11 -16.03 -5.19
C ASP A 382 -17.53 -15.43 -3.90
N PHE A 383 -16.42 -14.67 -4.02
CA PHE A 383 -15.67 -14.04 -2.94
C PHE A 383 -15.85 -12.52 -2.97
N TYR A 384 -15.29 -11.85 -1.99
CA TYR A 384 -15.30 -10.39 -1.85
C TYR A 384 -13.89 -9.89 -1.58
N ASP A 385 -13.63 -8.65 -1.99
CA ASP A 385 -12.42 -7.88 -1.66
C ASP A 385 -11.07 -8.54 -2.02
N LEU A 386 -11.03 -9.49 -2.98
CA LEU A 386 -9.76 -10.00 -3.55
C LEU A 386 -8.95 -8.91 -4.27
N MET A 387 -9.51 -7.73 -4.43
CA MET A 387 -8.87 -6.52 -4.86
C MET A 387 -9.48 -5.35 -4.09
N GLY A 388 -8.60 -4.54 -3.48
CA GLY A 388 -8.98 -3.33 -2.74
C GLY A 388 -9.44 -3.60 -1.31
N ASN A 389 -10.05 -2.60 -0.72
CA ASN A 389 -10.49 -2.51 0.66
C ASN A 389 -9.31 -2.46 1.65
N VAL A 390 -8.65 -3.57 1.96
CA VAL A 390 -7.40 -3.64 2.73
C VAL A 390 -6.46 -4.66 2.12
N TRP A 391 -5.15 -4.46 2.30
CA TRP A 391 -4.14 -5.46 1.95
C TRP A 391 -4.37 -6.76 2.69
N GLU A 392 -4.25 -7.88 1.98
CA GLU A 392 -4.41 -9.21 2.54
C GLU A 392 -3.04 -9.85 2.82
N TRP A 393 -2.76 -10.15 4.08
CA TRP A 393 -1.57 -10.89 4.48
C TRP A 393 -1.58 -12.31 3.93
N THR A 394 -0.46 -12.75 3.39
CA THR A 394 -0.23 -14.15 3.05
C THR A 394 0.74 -14.81 4.04
N SER A 395 0.73 -16.14 4.06
CA SER A 395 1.71 -16.94 4.81
C SER A 395 3.07 -17.03 4.10
N THR A 396 3.19 -16.48 2.87
CA THR A 396 4.38 -16.63 2.04
C THR A 396 5.37 -15.51 2.31
N PRO A 397 6.58 -15.80 2.84
CA PRO A 397 7.69 -14.85 2.81
C PRO A 397 8.06 -14.54 1.36
N ILE A 398 8.40 -13.29 1.05
CA ILE A 398 8.83 -12.94 -0.30
C ILE A 398 10.12 -13.69 -0.68
N TYR A 399 10.16 -14.15 -1.91
CA TYR A 399 11.30 -14.87 -2.49
C TYR A 399 11.44 -14.53 -3.98
N PRO A 400 12.65 -14.66 -4.57
CA PRO A 400 12.85 -14.44 -6.00
C PRO A 400 12.22 -15.56 -6.83
N PHE A 401 11.48 -15.21 -7.87
CA PHE A 401 11.04 -16.21 -8.85
C PHE A 401 12.21 -16.72 -9.69
N PRO A 402 12.17 -17.97 -10.21
CA PRO A 402 13.12 -18.41 -11.21
C PRO A 402 13.17 -17.41 -12.39
N GLY A 403 14.37 -16.91 -12.70
CA GLY A 403 14.58 -15.87 -13.70
C GLY A 403 14.48 -14.44 -13.17
N PHE A 404 14.40 -14.25 -11.87
CA PHE A 404 14.50 -12.93 -11.24
C PHE A 404 15.83 -12.24 -11.59
N GLU A 405 15.74 -10.97 -11.92
CA GLU A 405 16.89 -10.08 -12.13
C GLU A 405 16.60 -8.74 -11.43
N VAL A 406 17.58 -8.25 -10.72
CA VAL A 406 17.49 -6.94 -10.04
C VAL A 406 17.47 -5.82 -11.07
N HIS A 407 16.58 -4.84 -10.89
CA HIS A 407 16.61 -3.65 -11.74
C HIS A 407 17.84 -2.79 -11.41
N PRO A 408 18.70 -2.47 -12.40
CA PRO A 408 20.01 -1.86 -12.15
C PRO A 408 19.95 -0.45 -11.51
N VAL A 409 18.81 0.23 -11.62
CA VAL A 409 18.63 1.59 -11.05
C VAL A 409 18.08 1.55 -9.63
N TYR A 410 17.54 0.41 -9.17
CA TYR A 410 16.95 0.31 -7.84
C TYR A 410 17.17 -1.08 -7.24
N ASP A 411 18.39 -1.37 -6.82
CA ASP A 411 18.83 -2.66 -6.30
C ASP A 411 18.49 -2.87 -4.82
N ASP A 412 18.18 -1.82 -4.09
CA ASP A 412 17.84 -1.82 -2.68
C ASP A 412 16.33 -1.91 -2.38
N PHE A 413 15.47 -2.04 -3.38
CA PHE A 413 14.02 -2.20 -3.19
C PHE A 413 13.65 -3.62 -2.74
N THR A 414 14.08 -4.64 -3.48
CA THR A 414 13.60 -6.02 -3.29
C THR A 414 14.58 -6.90 -2.53
N VAL A 415 15.86 -6.86 -2.89
CA VAL A 415 16.87 -7.81 -2.36
C VAL A 415 16.96 -7.83 -0.83
N PRO A 416 16.91 -6.69 -0.12
CA PRO A 416 16.93 -6.69 1.34
C PRO A 416 15.73 -7.40 2.00
N THR A 417 14.62 -7.55 1.28
CA THR A 417 13.42 -8.20 1.81
C THR A 417 13.43 -9.73 1.69
N PHE A 418 14.41 -10.32 0.99
CA PHE A 418 14.58 -11.78 0.87
C PHE A 418 15.21 -12.42 2.11
N ASP A 419 14.77 -12.02 3.28
CA ASP A 419 15.32 -12.39 4.60
C ASP A 419 14.46 -13.39 5.38
N GLN A 420 13.39 -13.89 4.78
CA GLN A 420 12.39 -14.78 5.41
C GLN A 420 11.57 -14.12 6.54
N GLN A 421 11.68 -12.80 6.71
CA GLN A 421 10.97 -12.05 7.75
C GLN A 421 9.90 -11.13 7.16
N HIS A 422 9.94 -10.88 5.85
CA HIS A 422 8.95 -10.08 5.12
C HIS A 422 7.94 -10.99 4.44
N ASN A 423 6.68 -10.90 4.83
CA ASN A 423 5.59 -11.63 4.17
C ASN A 423 4.92 -10.78 3.10
N LEU A 424 4.49 -11.46 2.05
CA LEU A 424 3.76 -10.84 0.96
C LEU A 424 2.36 -10.43 1.41
N MET A 425 1.97 -9.24 0.98
CA MET A 425 0.60 -8.74 1.00
C MET A 425 0.08 -8.63 -0.43
N LYS A 426 -1.21 -8.85 -0.61
CA LYS A 426 -1.87 -8.91 -1.91
C LYS A 426 -3.15 -8.08 -1.91
N GLY A 427 -3.62 -7.72 -3.10
CA GLY A 427 -4.93 -7.13 -3.33
C GLY A 427 -4.99 -5.61 -3.37
N GLY A 428 -4.07 -4.93 -2.72
CA GLY A 428 -4.15 -3.48 -2.55
C GLY A 428 -5.16 -3.05 -1.47
N SER A 429 -5.24 -1.77 -1.21
CA SER A 429 -6.17 -1.17 -0.25
C SER A 429 -7.05 -0.09 -0.89
N PHE A 430 -7.92 0.53 -0.11
CA PHE A 430 -8.80 1.62 -0.53
C PHE A 430 -8.05 2.83 -1.13
N ILE A 431 -6.76 3.00 -0.83
CA ILE A 431 -5.93 4.12 -1.31
C ILE A 431 -4.93 3.71 -2.40
N SER A 432 -4.70 2.42 -2.61
CA SER A 432 -3.74 1.88 -3.60
C SER A 432 -4.01 2.37 -5.02
N LEU A 433 -2.94 2.68 -5.75
CA LEU A 433 -2.94 3.20 -7.11
C LEU A 433 -1.95 2.43 -8.01
N GLY A 434 -2.06 2.58 -9.31
CA GLY A 434 -1.06 2.09 -10.27
C GLY A 434 -0.78 0.59 -10.17
N ASN A 435 0.50 0.24 -10.00
CA ASN A 435 0.95 -1.14 -9.90
C ASN A 435 0.34 -1.91 -8.72
N GLU A 436 0.11 -1.24 -7.57
CA GLU A 436 -0.41 -1.87 -6.36
C GLU A 436 -1.75 -2.60 -6.54
N MET A 437 -2.52 -2.20 -7.56
CA MET A 437 -3.82 -2.80 -7.88
C MET A 437 -3.73 -4.08 -8.72
N GLN A 438 -2.55 -4.39 -9.25
CA GLN A 438 -2.37 -5.53 -10.16
C GLN A 438 -2.28 -6.84 -9.39
N GLN A 439 -2.75 -7.91 -10.02
CA GLN A 439 -2.68 -9.24 -9.42
C GLN A 439 -1.24 -9.77 -9.33
N GLU A 440 -0.33 -9.28 -10.14
CA GLU A 440 1.10 -9.59 -10.12
C GLU A 440 1.87 -8.84 -9.04
N ALA A 441 1.33 -7.74 -8.51
CA ALA A 441 1.97 -6.92 -7.49
C ALA A 441 2.43 -7.74 -6.28
N ARG A 442 3.67 -7.53 -5.85
CA ARG A 442 4.31 -8.29 -4.78
C ARG A 442 4.94 -7.33 -3.78
N TYR A 443 4.13 -6.82 -2.88
CA TYR A 443 4.56 -5.98 -1.77
C TYR A 443 4.77 -6.83 -0.53
N ALA A 444 5.87 -6.64 0.16
CA ALA A 444 6.21 -7.42 1.34
C ALA A 444 6.68 -6.50 2.47
N PHE A 445 6.19 -6.79 3.66
CA PHE A 445 6.58 -6.07 4.87
C PHE A 445 6.89 -7.06 5.99
N ARG A 446 7.64 -6.60 6.98
CA ARG A 446 7.84 -7.39 8.19
C ARG A 446 6.51 -7.70 8.85
N ARG A 447 6.39 -8.92 9.37
CA ARG A 447 5.13 -9.46 9.89
C ARG A 447 4.47 -8.64 11.00
N HIS A 448 5.20 -7.79 11.69
CA HIS A 448 4.69 -6.94 12.78
C HIS A 448 4.21 -5.54 12.32
N PHE A 449 4.30 -5.22 11.03
CA PHE A 449 3.76 -3.98 10.47
C PHE A 449 2.26 -4.10 10.16
N PHE A 450 1.57 -2.96 10.21
CA PHE A 450 0.15 -2.80 9.90
C PHE A 450 -0.11 -1.48 9.17
#